data_f88498272c80a2e0092d9ff818844e1b
#
_entry.id   f88498272c80a2e0092d9ff818844e1b
#
_cell.length_a   1.000
_cell.length_b   1.000
_cell.length_c   1.000
_cell.angle_alpha   90.00
_cell.angle_beta   90.00
_cell.angle_gamma   90.00
#
_symmetry.space_group_name_H-M   'P 1'
#
loop_
_entity.id
_entity.type
_entity.pdbx_description
1 polymer ?
#
loop_
_entity_poly.entity_id
_entity_poly.type
_entity_poly.pdbx_seq_one_letter_code
_entity_poly.pdbx_strand_id
1 'polypeptide(L)'
;MSNVTEQRVLRRAQAHASTRAGILDAARRVAARGGARELSLRSVAAEAGFAPAALYGYFSNKDELLLALAADDLATLSRAMRETAIRAPGSKRLSSVAAIAIEKLRDMESLAAASGAKPATGSGEAYRLFNGRLIAVLKALSDAAGNPATMREAQCEAVLLGAAVAGLALLERSGRLKALGFSLDEIIQQLDYIRAWGGQFIVPIPEITVI
;
A
#
# COMPACT_ATOMS: atom_id res chain seq x y z
N MET A 1 28.69 3.66 33.79
CA MET A 1 28.61 4.86 32.89
C MET A 1 27.96 4.57 31.52
N SER A 2 27.65 3.32 31.23
CA SER A 2 27.04 2.88 29.93
C SER A 2 25.59 3.36 29.73
N ASN A 3 24.76 3.36 30.76
CA ASN A 3 23.30 3.56 30.68
C ASN A 3 22.87 5.00 30.19
N VAL A 4 23.59 6.04 30.57
CA VAL A 4 23.24 7.44 30.21
C VAL A 4 23.49 7.73 28.71
N THR A 5 24.58 7.19 28.16
CA THR A 5 24.91 7.34 26.74
C THR A 5 23.93 6.60 25.87
N GLU A 6 23.55 5.39 26.24
CA GLU A 6 22.56 4.57 25.55
C GLU A 6 21.17 5.21 25.56
N GLN A 7 20.75 5.75 26.70
CA GLN A 7 19.49 6.50 26.80
C GLN A 7 19.48 7.77 25.94
N ARG A 8 20.60 8.47 25.82
CA ARG A 8 20.71 9.65 24.92
C ARG A 8 20.59 9.26 23.44
N VAL A 9 21.22 8.16 23.06
CA VAL A 9 21.13 7.62 21.68
C VAL A 9 19.69 7.24 21.35
N LEU A 10 19.03 6.49 22.24
CA LEU A 10 17.63 6.08 22.08
C LEU A 10 16.68 7.29 21.98
N ARG A 11 16.84 8.29 22.83
CA ARG A 11 16.02 9.52 22.74
C ARG A 11 16.22 10.29 21.43
N ARG A 12 17.46 10.37 20.94
CA ARG A 12 17.75 11.00 19.65
C ARG A 12 17.11 10.21 18.48
N ALA A 13 17.22 8.89 18.51
CA ALA A 13 16.60 8.02 17.51
C ALA A 13 15.06 8.16 17.50
N GLN A 14 14.44 8.18 18.69
CA GLN A 14 12.99 8.40 18.83
C GLN A 14 12.57 9.78 18.33
N ALA A 15 13.29 10.84 18.68
CA ALA A 15 13.01 12.20 18.20
C ALA A 15 13.14 12.28 16.68
N HIS A 16 14.18 11.68 16.11
CA HIS A 16 14.37 11.61 14.65
C HIS A 16 13.23 10.85 13.97
N ALA A 17 12.82 9.69 14.50
CA ALA A 17 11.71 8.90 13.98
C ALA A 17 10.37 9.66 14.06
N SER A 18 10.12 10.35 15.18
CA SER A 18 8.92 11.19 15.36
C SER A 18 8.86 12.34 14.37
N THR A 19 9.97 13.06 14.18
CA THR A 19 10.07 14.15 13.20
C THR A 19 9.86 13.61 11.78
N ARG A 20 10.48 12.47 11.44
CA ARG A 20 10.32 11.82 10.14
C ARG A 20 8.85 11.44 9.87
N ALA A 21 8.14 10.93 10.87
CA ALA A 21 6.72 10.64 10.77
C ALA A 21 5.89 11.91 10.50
N GLY A 22 6.16 13.00 11.23
CA GLY A 22 5.51 14.30 11.00
C GLY A 22 5.74 14.88 9.60
N ILE A 23 6.94 14.68 9.02
CA ILE A 23 7.23 15.04 7.64
C ILE A 23 6.41 14.20 6.65
N LEU A 24 6.26 12.88 6.88
CA LEU A 24 5.43 12.02 6.04
C LEU A 24 3.95 12.41 6.12
N ASP A 25 3.45 12.80 7.30
CA ASP A 25 2.09 13.31 7.44
C ASP A 25 1.88 14.63 6.69
N ALA A 26 2.85 15.53 6.72
CA ALA A 26 2.82 16.74 5.90
C ALA A 26 2.84 16.41 4.39
N ALA A 27 3.64 15.42 3.98
CA ALA A 27 3.66 14.95 2.59
C ALA A 27 2.30 14.38 2.15
N ARG A 28 1.58 13.64 3.01
CA ARG A 28 0.21 13.19 2.74
C ARG A 28 -0.75 14.34 2.52
N ARG A 29 -0.68 15.38 3.37
CA ARG A 29 -1.54 16.56 3.21
C ARG A 29 -1.26 17.32 1.91
N VAL A 30 0.01 17.45 1.51
CA VAL A 30 0.38 18.05 0.22
C VAL A 30 -0.17 17.19 -0.94
N ALA A 31 0.02 15.88 -0.89
CA ALA A 31 -0.48 14.96 -1.92
C ALA A 31 -2.01 15.00 -2.03
N ALA A 32 -2.73 15.05 -0.91
CA ALA A 32 -4.19 15.10 -0.88
C ALA A 32 -4.76 16.37 -1.52
N ARG A 33 -4.04 17.50 -1.47
CA ARG A 33 -4.49 18.77 -2.06
C ARG A 33 -4.18 18.91 -3.55
N GLY A 34 -3.00 18.48 -3.99
CA GLY A 34 -2.49 18.75 -5.33
C GLY A 34 -1.96 17.53 -6.08
N GLY A 35 -2.17 16.34 -5.53
CA GLY A 35 -1.65 15.10 -6.09
C GLY A 35 -0.12 14.96 -5.95
N ALA A 36 0.40 13.86 -6.48
CA ALA A 36 1.84 13.57 -6.43
C ALA A 36 2.72 14.59 -7.20
N ARG A 37 2.13 15.39 -8.08
CA ARG A 37 2.85 16.45 -8.83
C ARG A 37 3.30 17.57 -7.92
N GLU A 38 2.48 17.94 -6.95
CA GLU A 38 2.76 19.00 -5.97
C GLU A 38 3.78 18.58 -4.91
N LEU A 39 4.05 17.29 -4.78
CA LEU A 39 5.04 16.77 -3.85
C LEU A 39 6.45 17.19 -4.27
N SER A 40 7.10 17.97 -3.40
CA SER A 40 8.51 18.32 -3.46
C SER A 40 9.04 18.46 -2.03
N LEU A 41 10.34 18.31 -1.83
CA LEU A 41 10.93 18.55 -0.49
C LEU A 41 10.62 19.96 0.01
N ARG A 42 10.53 20.93 -0.89
CA ARG A 42 10.24 22.33 -0.56
C ARG A 42 8.79 22.53 -0.10
N SER A 43 7.80 21.97 -0.85
CA SER A 43 6.39 22.06 -0.47
C SER A 43 6.09 21.32 0.83
N VAL A 44 6.72 20.16 1.03
CA VAL A 44 6.58 19.38 2.27
C VAL A 44 7.25 20.07 3.45
N ALA A 45 8.40 20.70 3.27
CA ALA A 45 9.05 21.50 4.31
C ALA A 45 8.15 22.66 4.78
N ALA A 46 7.59 23.41 3.84
CA ALA A 46 6.65 24.50 4.15
C ALA A 46 5.42 23.99 4.93
N GLU A 47 4.84 22.87 4.49
CA GLU A 47 3.68 22.24 5.15
C GLU A 47 4.01 21.72 6.56
N ALA A 48 5.23 21.20 6.75
CA ALA A 48 5.68 20.65 8.03
C ALA A 48 6.24 21.73 8.99
N GLY A 49 6.36 22.98 8.55
CA GLY A 49 6.92 24.07 9.34
C GLY A 49 8.44 24.01 9.49
N PHE A 50 9.14 23.39 8.53
CA PHE A 50 10.60 23.30 8.52
C PHE A 50 11.24 24.18 7.44
N ALA A 51 12.47 24.58 7.68
CA ALA A 51 13.30 25.14 6.60
C ALA A 51 13.58 24.03 5.55
N PRO A 52 13.55 24.33 4.25
CA PRO A 52 13.80 23.33 3.20
C PRO A 52 15.11 22.55 3.38
N ALA A 53 16.17 23.23 3.85
CA ALA A 53 17.47 22.61 4.12
C ALA A 53 17.40 21.49 5.19
N ALA A 54 16.49 21.61 6.17
CA ALA A 54 16.34 20.61 7.22
C ALA A 54 15.81 19.26 6.69
N LEU A 55 14.99 19.29 5.62
CA LEU A 55 14.44 18.06 5.05
C LEU A 55 15.50 17.20 4.37
N TYR A 56 16.56 17.79 3.86
CA TYR A 56 17.67 17.03 3.25
C TYR A 56 18.41 16.15 4.26
N GLY A 57 18.26 16.41 5.58
CA GLY A 57 18.73 15.50 6.64
C GLY A 57 17.86 14.26 6.84
N TYR A 58 16.64 14.23 6.27
CA TYR A 58 15.69 13.13 6.37
C TYR A 58 15.48 12.40 5.04
N PHE A 59 15.53 13.12 3.91
CA PHE A 59 15.29 12.60 2.56
C PHE A 59 16.23 13.31 1.59
N SER A 60 17.07 12.54 0.91
CA SER A 60 18.08 13.08 -0.02
C SER A 60 17.46 13.69 -1.28
N ASN A 61 16.27 13.21 -1.67
CA ASN A 61 15.58 13.64 -2.89
C ASN A 61 14.07 13.31 -2.82
N LYS A 62 13.31 13.75 -3.84
CA LYS A 62 11.88 13.50 -3.97
C LYS A 62 11.54 12.00 -4.03
N ASP A 63 12.34 11.21 -4.75
CA ASP A 63 12.08 9.78 -4.92
C ASP A 63 12.21 9.02 -3.59
N GLU A 64 13.19 9.38 -2.77
CA GLU A 64 13.33 8.82 -1.42
C GLU A 64 12.14 9.19 -0.52
N LEU A 65 11.67 10.43 -0.58
CA LEU A 65 10.45 10.85 0.13
C LEU A 65 9.23 10.06 -0.34
N LEU A 66 9.03 9.90 -1.65
CA LEU A 66 7.91 9.14 -2.22
C LEU A 66 7.96 7.67 -1.82
N LEU A 67 9.13 7.03 -1.90
CA LEU A 67 9.32 5.65 -1.49
C LEU A 67 9.04 5.45 0.01
N ALA A 68 9.50 6.39 0.84
CA ALA A 68 9.26 6.35 2.27
C ALA A 68 7.78 6.54 2.62
N LEU A 69 7.10 7.47 1.94
CA LEU A 69 5.67 7.71 2.10
C LEU A 69 4.87 6.46 1.71
N ALA A 70 5.14 5.91 0.53
CA ALA A 70 4.48 4.69 0.07
C ALA A 70 4.76 3.48 0.96
N ALA A 71 5.98 3.35 1.51
CA ALA A 71 6.31 2.30 2.45
C ALA A 71 5.51 2.40 3.75
N ASP A 72 5.28 3.61 4.25
CA ASP A 72 4.49 3.84 5.46
C ASP A 72 3.00 3.57 5.23
N ASP A 73 2.48 3.98 4.07
CA ASP A 73 1.11 3.67 3.64
C ASP A 73 0.89 2.17 3.48
N LEU A 74 1.84 1.44 2.85
CA LEU A 74 1.79 -0.03 2.75
C LEU A 74 1.89 -0.72 4.12
N ALA A 75 2.65 -0.15 5.08
CA ALA A 75 2.69 -0.68 6.44
C ALA A 75 1.33 -0.56 7.14
N THR A 76 0.66 0.57 6.97
CA THR A 76 -0.69 0.81 7.49
C THR A 76 -1.70 -0.12 6.83
N LEU A 77 -1.64 -0.25 5.50
CA LEU A 77 -2.47 -1.16 4.72
C LEU A 77 -2.31 -2.62 5.20
N SER A 78 -1.07 -3.12 5.29
CA SER A 78 -0.84 -4.51 5.69
C SER A 78 -1.30 -4.80 7.13
N ARG A 79 -1.28 -3.80 8.02
CA ARG A 79 -1.84 -3.90 9.38
C ARG A 79 -3.35 -4.03 9.34
N ALA A 80 -4.05 -3.14 8.62
CA ALA A 80 -5.50 -3.19 8.49
C ALA A 80 -5.98 -4.50 7.87
N MET A 81 -5.28 -5.01 6.85
CA MET A 81 -5.58 -6.30 6.23
C MET A 81 -5.45 -7.47 7.22
N ARG A 82 -4.38 -7.52 8.03
CA ARG A 82 -4.20 -8.56 9.05
C ARG A 82 -5.26 -8.50 10.15
N GLU A 83 -5.59 -7.30 10.62
CA GLU A 83 -6.64 -7.11 11.61
C GLU A 83 -8.02 -7.55 11.08
N THR A 84 -8.30 -7.27 9.80
CA THR A 84 -9.52 -7.74 9.12
C THR A 84 -9.52 -9.25 8.97
N ALA A 85 -8.39 -9.86 8.58
CA ALA A 85 -8.26 -11.32 8.44
C ALA A 85 -8.53 -12.08 9.75
N ILE A 86 -8.17 -11.50 10.90
CA ILE A 86 -8.42 -12.09 12.23
C ILE A 86 -9.92 -12.05 12.58
N ARG A 87 -10.62 -10.98 12.19
CA ARG A 87 -12.04 -10.78 12.54
C ARG A 87 -13.00 -11.46 11.56
N ALA A 88 -12.58 -11.64 10.32
CA ALA A 88 -13.43 -12.18 9.27
C ALA A 88 -13.65 -13.70 9.43
N PRO A 89 -14.88 -14.19 9.19
CA PRO A 89 -15.14 -15.64 9.06
C PRO A 89 -14.24 -16.26 7.98
N GLY A 90 -13.83 -17.51 8.16
CA GLY A 90 -12.91 -18.18 7.23
C GLY A 90 -13.40 -18.20 5.78
N SER A 91 -14.72 -18.39 5.56
CA SER A 91 -15.36 -18.36 4.24
C SER A 91 -15.38 -16.99 3.55
N LYS A 92 -15.25 -15.90 4.32
CA LYS A 92 -15.26 -14.51 3.81
C LYS A 92 -13.94 -13.78 4.06
N ARG A 93 -12.88 -14.51 4.40
CA ARG A 93 -11.62 -13.88 4.79
C ARG A 93 -10.97 -13.15 3.62
N LEU A 94 -10.92 -13.78 2.45
CA LEU A 94 -10.29 -13.18 1.28
C LEU A 94 -11.08 -11.97 0.79
N SER A 95 -12.40 -12.06 0.63
CA SER A 95 -13.24 -10.95 0.21
C SER A 95 -13.17 -9.78 1.18
N SER A 96 -13.18 -10.02 2.49
CA SER A 96 -13.06 -8.95 3.51
C SER A 96 -11.69 -8.27 3.47
N VAL A 97 -10.61 -9.03 3.29
CA VAL A 97 -9.25 -8.49 3.18
C VAL A 97 -9.07 -7.71 1.87
N ALA A 98 -9.63 -8.21 0.77
CA ALA A 98 -9.61 -7.52 -0.52
C ALA A 98 -10.41 -6.20 -0.44
N ALA A 99 -11.58 -6.20 0.20
CA ALA A 99 -12.41 -5.00 0.37
C ALA A 99 -11.65 -3.87 1.09
N ILE A 100 -11.06 -4.17 2.25
CA ILE A 100 -10.29 -3.16 3.00
C ILE A 100 -9.05 -2.71 2.22
N ALA A 101 -8.41 -3.62 1.46
CA ALA A 101 -7.26 -3.28 0.63
C ALA A 101 -7.66 -2.32 -0.49
N ILE A 102 -8.75 -2.57 -1.19
CA ILE A 102 -9.27 -1.71 -2.26
C ILE A 102 -9.66 -0.33 -1.70
N GLU A 103 -10.40 -0.30 -0.57
CA GLU A 103 -10.78 0.95 0.11
C GLU A 103 -9.56 1.81 0.41
N LYS A 104 -8.52 1.24 1.00
CA LYS A 104 -7.29 1.99 1.33
C LYS A 104 -6.48 2.39 0.11
N LEU A 105 -6.31 1.48 -0.86
CA LEU A 105 -5.53 1.74 -2.08
C LEU A 105 -6.17 2.83 -2.96
N ARG A 106 -7.50 2.93 -2.97
CA ARG A 106 -8.22 3.96 -3.71
C ARG A 106 -7.73 5.37 -3.37
N ASP A 107 -7.38 5.60 -2.11
CA ASP A 107 -7.00 6.91 -1.60
C ASP A 107 -5.46 7.10 -1.52
N MET A 108 -4.67 6.06 -1.88
CA MET A 108 -3.19 6.09 -1.83
C MET A 108 -2.57 6.61 -3.13
N GLU A 109 -2.43 7.93 -3.26
CA GLU A 109 -1.71 8.52 -4.40
C GLU A 109 -0.19 8.29 -4.35
N SER A 110 0.35 8.10 -3.15
CA SER A 110 1.77 7.86 -2.93
C SER A 110 2.28 6.61 -3.64
N LEU A 111 1.48 5.54 -3.67
CA LEU A 111 1.86 4.26 -4.28
C LEU A 111 2.00 4.38 -5.81
N ALA A 112 1.07 5.08 -6.46
CA ALA A 112 1.15 5.33 -7.90
C ALA A 112 2.36 6.21 -8.25
N ALA A 113 2.66 7.22 -7.42
CA ALA A 113 3.82 8.09 -7.59
C ALA A 113 5.15 7.35 -7.35
N ALA A 114 5.21 6.48 -6.34
CA ALA A 114 6.39 5.68 -6.02
C ALA A 114 6.70 4.61 -7.08
N SER A 115 5.71 4.16 -7.85
CA SER A 115 5.91 3.19 -8.93
C SER A 115 6.84 3.68 -10.04
N GLY A 116 6.96 5.00 -10.21
CA GLY A 116 7.89 5.65 -11.14
C GLY A 116 9.22 6.07 -10.50
N ALA A 117 9.36 5.96 -9.18
CA ALA A 117 10.57 6.36 -8.48
C ALA A 117 11.72 5.40 -8.81
N LYS A 118 12.84 5.96 -9.26
CA LYS A 118 14.04 5.18 -9.57
C LYS A 118 14.89 5.06 -8.30
N PRO A 119 15.50 3.89 -8.04
CA PRO A 119 16.50 3.79 -6.99
C PRO A 119 17.69 4.68 -7.39
N ALA A 120 17.82 5.84 -6.74
CA ALA A 120 19.01 6.66 -6.89
C ALA A 120 20.22 5.93 -6.25
N THR A 121 21.41 6.18 -6.76
CA THR A 121 22.66 5.75 -6.13
C THR A 121 22.69 6.31 -4.71
N GLY A 122 22.42 5.48 -3.69
CA GLY A 122 22.32 5.87 -2.28
C GLY A 122 20.95 5.62 -1.61
N SER A 123 19.84 5.49 -2.36
CA SER A 123 18.49 5.28 -1.81
C SER A 123 18.14 3.79 -1.53
N GLY A 124 19.15 2.93 -1.42
CA GLY A 124 18.95 1.49 -1.25
C GLY A 124 18.12 1.11 0.00
N GLU A 125 18.11 1.93 1.04
CA GLU A 125 17.35 1.66 2.26
C GLU A 125 15.85 1.93 2.07
N ALA A 126 15.47 3.09 1.53
CA ALA A 126 14.07 3.43 1.27
C ALA A 126 13.43 2.46 0.28
N TYR A 127 14.17 2.07 -0.75
CA TYR A 127 13.73 1.08 -1.73
C TYR A 127 13.57 -0.32 -1.13
N ARG A 128 14.51 -0.77 -0.29
CA ARG A 128 14.37 -2.04 0.43
C ARG A 128 13.19 -2.03 1.39
N LEU A 129 12.99 -0.92 2.10
CA LEU A 129 11.85 -0.77 2.99
C LEU A 129 10.53 -0.83 2.23
N PHE A 130 10.40 -0.10 1.12
CA PHE A 130 9.24 -0.13 0.25
C PHE A 130 8.93 -1.55 -0.24
N ASN A 131 9.94 -2.25 -0.81
CA ASN A 131 9.77 -3.62 -1.28
C ASN A 131 9.37 -4.58 -0.15
N GLY A 132 10.00 -4.46 1.02
CA GLY A 132 9.63 -5.27 2.19
C GLY A 132 8.18 -5.05 2.64
N ARG A 133 7.68 -3.82 2.57
CA ARG A 133 6.27 -3.49 2.89
C ARG A 133 5.31 -4.00 1.82
N LEU A 134 5.69 -3.90 0.55
CA LEU A 134 4.92 -4.47 -0.56
C LEU A 134 4.78 -6.00 -0.41
N ILE A 135 5.88 -6.70 -0.11
CA ILE A 135 5.87 -8.13 0.18
C ILE A 135 4.94 -8.46 1.35
N ALA A 136 4.93 -7.63 2.40
CA ALA A 136 4.04 -7.84 3.55
C ALA A 136 2.54 -7.70 3.19
N VAL A 137 2.18 -6.80 2.26
CA VAL A 137 0.82 -6.67 1.72
C VAL A 137 0.46 -7.90 0.88
N LEU A 138 1.35 -8.32 -0.03
CA LEU A 138 1.13 -9.51 -0.85
C LEU A 138 0.99 -10.77 0.00
N LYS A 139 1.83 -10.90 1.04
CA LYS A 139 1.71 -12.00 2.00
C LYS A 139 0.36 -11.99 2.72
N ALA A 140 -0.14 -10.84 3.14
CA ALA A 140 -1.45 -10.74 3.80
C ALA A 140 -2.61 -11.18 2.89
N LEU A 141 -2.53 -10.94 1.58
CA LEU A 141 -3.47 -11.47 0.58
C LEU A 141 -3.36 -12.99 0.46
N SER A 142 -2.15 -13.51 0.32
CA SER A 142 -1.91 -14.94 0.22
C SER A 142 -2.38 -15.70 1.48
N ASP A 143 -2.09 -15.17 2.67
CA ASP A 143 -2.54 -15.76 3.94
C ASP A 143 -4.09 -15.74 4.05
N ALA A 144 -4.75 -14.71 3.51
CA ALA A 144 -6.22 -14.63 3.48
C ALA A 144 -6.81 -15.59 2.44
N ALA A 145 -6.13 -15.78 1.32
CA ALA A 145 -6.51 -16.76 0.31
C ALA A 145 -6.37 -18.22 0.81
N GLY A 146 -5.44 -18.53 1.72
CA GLY A 146 -5.19 -19.86 2.32
C GLY A 146 -4.42 -20.75 1.36
N ASN A 147 -4.26 -21.96 1.66
CA ASN A 147 -3.29 -22.97 1.37
C ASN A 147 -2.86 -23.19 -0.10
N PRO A 148 -1.75 -22.63 -0.57
CA PRO A 148 -1.14 -23.04 -1.84
C PRO A 148 -0.36 -24.35 -1.66
N ALA A 149 -0.27 -25.14 -2.71
CA ALA A 149 0.42 -26.42 -2.69
C ALA A 149 1.96 -26.27 -2.54
N THR A 150 2.52 -25.19 -3.12
CA THR A 150 3.96 -24.89 -3.04
C THR A 150 4.21 -23.41 -2.71
N MET A 151 5.42 -23.10 -2.23
CA MET A 151 5.83 -21.72 -1.98
C MET A 151 5.82 -20.86 -3.26
N ARG A 152 6.18 -21.43 -4.40
CA ARG A 152 6.21 -20.73 -5.68
C ARG A 152 4.79 -20.37 -6.16
N GLU A 153 3.85 -21.30 -6.01
CA GLU A 153 2.43 -21.04 -6.30
C GLU A 153 1.87 -19.95 -5.42
N ALA A 154 2.17 -19.96 -4.11
CA ALA A 154 1.79 -18.90 -3.18
C ALA A 154 2.29 -17.53 -3.61
N GLN A 155 3.52 -17.45 -4.08
CA GLN A 155 4.10 -16.19 -4.56
C GLN A 155 3.39 -15.68 -5.83
N CYS A 156 3.13 -16.58 -6.80
CA CYS A 156 2.41 -16.23 -8.03
C CYS A 156 0.97 -15.78 -7.72
N GLU A 157 0.26 -16.53 -6.87
CA GLU A 157 -1.09 -16.21 -6.43
C GLU A 157 -1.13 -14.83 -5.72
N ALA A 158 -0.20 -14.59 -4.80
CA ALA A 158 -0.10 -13.31 -4.10
C ALA A 158 0.07 -12.13 -5.06
N VAL A 159 0.92 -12.27 -6.09
CA VAL A 159 1.11 -11.24 -7.12
C VAL A 159 -0.15 -11.04 -7.95
N LEU A 160 -0.82 -12.13 -8.37
CA LEU A 160 -2.07 -12.05 -9.13
C LEU A 160 -3.19 -11.39 -8.32
N LEU A 161 -3.37 -11.79 -7.06
CA LEU A 161 -4.34 -11.16 -6.16
C LEU A 161 -4.00 -9.68 -5.91
N GLY A 162 -2.73 -9.36 -5.70
CA GLY A 162 -2.27 -7.99 -5.55
C GLY A 162 -2.57 -7.13 -6.78
N ALA A 163 -2.32 -7.66 -7.98
CA ALA A 163 -2.63 -6.98 -9.23
C ALA A 163 -4.15 -6.78 -9.42
N ALA A 164 -4.96 -7.81 -9.11
CA ALA A 164 -6.42 -7.73 -9.17
C ALA A 164 -6.97 -6.67 -8.20
N VAL A 165 -6.52 -6.68 -6.95
CA VAL A 165 -6.93 -5.71 -5.91
C VAL A 165 -6.53 -4.28 -6.33
N ALA A 166 -5.31 -4.07 -6.82
CA ALA A 166 -4.85 -2.77 -7.30
C ALA A 166 -5.64 -2.29 -8.54
N GLY A 167 -5.92 -3.21 -9.48
CA GLY A 167 -6.75 -2.92 -10.65
C GLY A 167 -8.19 -2.55 -10.27
N LEU A 168 -8.80 -3.26 -9.34
CA LEU A 168 -10.14 -2.96 -8.84
C LEU A 168 -10.17 -1.60 -8.11
N ALA A 169 -9.17 -1.27 -7.30
CA ALA A 169 -9.06 0.04 -6.66
C ALA A 169 -8.98 1.18 -7.69
N LEU A 170 -8.26 0.97 -8.80
CA LEU A 170 -8.16 1.93 -9.89
C LEU A 170 -9.48 2.09 -10.65
N LEU A 171 -10.17 0.98 -10.96
CA LEU A 171 -11.46 0.99 -11.64
C LEU A 171 -12.54 1.66 -10.77
N GLU A 172 -12.55 1.38 -9.48
CA GLU A 172 -13.47 2.01 -8.52
C GLU A 172 -13.21 3.51 -8.42
N ARG A 173 -11.96 3.93 -8.23
CA ARG A 173 -11.58 5.35 -8.15
C ARG A 173 -11.95 6.14 -9.40
N SER A 174 -11.81 5.53 -10.57
CA SER A 174 -12.12 6.17 -11.85
C SER A 174 -13.61 6.13 -12.23
N GLY A 175 -14.47 5.49 -11.42
CA GLY A 175 -15.88 5.28 -11.72
C GLY A 175 -16.15 4.30 -12.85
N ARG A 176 -15.11 3.68 -13.41
CA ARG A 176 -15.24 2.78 -14.56
C ARG A 176 -15.93 1.47 -14.22
N LEU A 177 -15.77 0.98 -12.99
CA LEU A 177 -16.46 -0.23 -12.54
C LEU A 177 -17.97 -0.06 -12.63
N LYS A 178 -18.49 1.06 -12.15
CA LYS A 178 -19.90 1.43 -12.24
C LYS A 178 -20.36 1.65 -13.69
N ALA A 179 -19.52 2.26 -14.52
CA ALA A 179 -19.82 2.46 -15.96
C ALA A 179 -19.93 1.14 -16.74
N LEU A 180 -19.26 0.09 -16.28
CA LEU A 180 -19.38 -1.28 -16.81
C LEU A 180 -20.59 -2.06 -16.25
N GLY A 181 -21.39 -1.44 -15.37
CA GLY A 181 -22.57 -2.06 -14.78
C GLY A 181 -22.29 -2.95 -13.56
N PHE A 182 -21.06 -2.90 -12.98
CA PHE A 182 -20.69 -3.71 -11.82
C PHE A 182 -20.56 -2.87 -10.56
N SER A 183 -20.93 -3.46 -9.42
CA SER A 183 -20.56 -2.96 -8.11
C SER A 183 -19.30 -3.66 -7.59
N LEU A 184 -18.56 -2.95 -6.74
CA LEU A 184 -17.37 -3.52 -6.11
C LEU A 184 -17.71 -4.75 -5.26
N ASP A 185 -18.83 -4.72 -4.53
CA ASP A 185 -19.27 -5.82 -3.66
C ASP A 185 -19.57 -7.09 -4.45
N GLU A 186 -20.23 -6.99 -5.62
CA GLU A 186 -20.46 -8.14 -6.50
C GLU A 186 -19.15 -8.80 -6.93
N ILE A 187 -18.17 -8.00 -7.34
CA ILE A 187 -16.87 -8.53 -7.79
C ILE A 187 -16.09 -9.15 -6.62
N ILE A 188 -16.08 -8.50 -5.45
CA ILE A 188 -15.37 -9.01 -4.28
C ILE A 188 -15.97 -10.34 -3.79
N GLN A 189 -17.28 -10.47 -3.80
CA GLN A 189 -17.94 -11.73 -3.41
C GLN A 189 -17.53 -12.90 -4.32
N GLN A 190 -17.23 -12.65 -5.60
CA GLN A 190 -16.76 -13.71 -6.50
C GLN A 190 -15.40 -14.28 -6.08
N LEU A 191 -14.56 -13.52 -5.37
CA LEU A 191 -13.26 -14.03 -4.88
C LEU A 191 -13.43 -15.25 -3.95
N ASP A 192 -14.45 -15.24 -3.10
CA ASP A 192 -14.71 -16.36 -2.20
C ASP A 192 -15.28 -17.58 -2.95
N TYR A 193 -16.12 -17.36 -3.97
CA TYR A 193 -16.66 -18.43 -4.83
C TYR A 193 -15.56 -19.08 -5.66
N ILE A 194 -14.74 -18.30 -6.33
CA ILE A 194 -13.61 -18.78 -7.15
C ILE A 194 -12.74 -19.75 -6.36
N ARG A 195 -12.51 -19.42 -5.10
CA ARG A 195 -11.70 -20.22 -4.20
C ARG A 195 -12.38 -21.50 -3.74
N ALA A 196 -13.67 -21.44 -3.41
CA ALA A 196 -14.44 -22.58 -2.95
C ALA A 196 -14.51 -23.70 -4.01
N TRP A 197 -14.43 -23.35 -5.30
CA TRP A 197 -14.56 -24.28 -6.43
C TRP A 197 -13.25 -24.84 -6.97
N GLY A 198 -12.11 -24.58 -6.31
CA GLY A 198 -10.83 -25.25 -6.63
C GLY A 198 -10.31 -25.04 -8.05
N GLY A 199 -10.57 -23.89 -8.66
CA GLY A 199 -9.99 -23.54 -9.97
C GLY A 199 -10.66 -24.15 -11.19
N GLN A 200 -11.79 -24.82 -11.08
CA GLN A 200 -12.58 -25.23 -12.24
C GLN A 200 -13.41 -24.05 -12.76
N PHE A 201 -12.76 -23.17 -13.53
CA PHE A 201 -13.43 -22.08 -14.21
C PHE A 201 -14.02 -22.53 -15.55
N ILE A 202 -15.34 -22.68 -15.59
CA ILE A 202 -16.13 -22.37 -16.78
C ILE A 202 -17.25 -21.43 -16.31
N VAL A 203 -16.93 -20.15 -16.13
CA VAL A 203 -17.97 -19.13 -16.08
C VAL A 203 -18.22 -18.70 -17.52
N PRO A 204 -19.41 -18.87 -18.08
CA PRO A 204 -19.75 -18.23 -19.33
C PRO A 204 -19.64 -16.71 -19.10
N ILE A 205 -18.74 -16.05 -19.81
CA ILE A 205 -18.63 -14.59 -19.78
C ILE A 205 -19.93 -14.05 -20.38
N PRO A 206 -20.82 -13.40 -19.59
CA PRO A 206 -21.97 -12.76 -20.18
C PRO A 206 -21.48 -11.69 -21.14
N GLU A 207 -22.19 -11.51 -22.26
CA GLU A 207 -21.90 -10.43 -23.21
C GLU A 207 -21.90 -9.10 -22.45
N ILE A 208 -20.73 -8.46 -22.40
CA ILE A 208 -20.59 -7.14 -21.77
C ILE A 208 -21.23 -6.14 -22.75
N THR A 209 -22.45 -5.74 -22.47
CA THR A 209 -23.09 -4.65 -23.19
C THR A 209 -22.53 -3.34 -22.65
N VAL A 210 -21.67 -2.68 -23.43
CA VAL A 210 -21.22 -1.32 -23.15
C VAL A 210 -22.41 -0.39 -23.38
N ILE A 211 -22.90 0.21 -22.29
CA ILE A 211 -23.96 1.22 -22.31
C ILE A 211 -23.36 2.60 -22.55
#